data_0f6d9d33c6ead4935c2a789c1d6dd665
#
_entry.id   0f6d9d33c6ead4935c2a789c1d6dd665
#
_cell.length_a   1.000
_cell.length_b   1.000
_cell.length_c   1.000
_cell.angle_alpha   90.00
_cell.angle_beta   90.00
_cell.angle_gamma   90.00
#
_symmetry.space_group_name_H-M   'P 1'
#
loop_
_entity.id
_entity.type
_entity.pdbx_description
1 polymer ?
#
loop_
_entity_poly.entity_id
_entity_poly.type
_entity_poly.pdbx_seq_one_letter_code
_entity_poly.pdbx_strand_id
1 'polypeptide(L)'
;MTKMKYIEIPEPGKVEVKEMDKPVLQKGEAILKVLYGGICGSDMGTYKGTFLYASYPRIPGHEFSAEVVEVEVEENDYGIKPGMIVTANPYFNCGKCYSCRRGFVNCCTNNQTLGAQRDGIFRQYYSMPIERIYDGKGLDALTLSMIEPFCISYHSIQRTSVKQGDRVLVVGAGPIGLFAVMAAVLKGADVYVSDVMQSRLDKALSLGAKGIIRTDKENFEERVKSITNGDGFDVCIECVGLPQTFQNCIDAAAYRGRVGLVGVSKQKLDFAFTQIQTKELDIFGSRNALKKDFVELIDLVSSGKCDVKKIITDIYELDNSENAFKEMRDDPSNRLKSVIKIN
;
A
#
# COMPACT_ATOMS: atom_id res chain seq x y z
N MET A 1 0.91 11.96 33.97
CA MET A 1 1.05 10.99 32.85
C MET A 1 2.20 11.43 31.97
N THR A 2 2.94 10.50 31.41
CA THR A 2 4.08 10.82 30.53
C THR A 2 3.55 11.28 29.17
N LYS A 3 4.04 12.44 28.68
CA LYS A 3 3.66 12.98 27.36
C LYS A 3 4.37 12.27 26.22
N MET A 4 3.75 12.31 25.05
CA MET A 4 4.32 11.83 23.78
C MET A 4 3.99 12.79 22.66
N LYS A 5 4.87 12.89 21.65
CA LYS A 5 4.61 13.67 20.43
C LYS A 5 3.74 12.89 19.46
N TYR A 6 2.97 13.62 18.66
CA TYR A 6 2.21 13.11 17.52
C TYR A 6 2.09 14.16 16.43
N ILE A 7 1.82 13.71 15.21
CA ILE A 7 1.58 14.55 14.04
C ILE A 7 0.08 14.65 13.83
N GLU A 8 -0.41 15.86 13.61
CA GLU A 8 -1.81 16.14 13.32
C GLU A 8 -1.96 16.94 12.02
N ILE A 9 -2.98 16.61 11.24
CA ILE A 9 -3.51 17.45 10.18
C ILE A 9 -4.77 18.12 10.71
N PRO A 10 -4.67 19.36 11.23
CA PRO A 10 -5.82 20.05 11.83
C PRO A 10 -6.82 20.53 10.77
N GLU A 11 -6.34 20.86 9.58
CA GLU A 11 -7.09 21.33 8.41
C GLU A 11 -6.29 21.11 7.13
N PRO A 12 -6.89 21.20 5.93
CA PRO A 12 -6.16 21.08 4.68
C PRO A 12 -4.98 22.05 4.57
N GLY A 13 -3.84 21.51 4.14
CA GLY A 13 -2.60 22.27 3.91
C GLY A 13 -1.75 22.50 5.16
N LYS A 14 -2.17 22.00 6.33
CA LYS A 14 -1.47 22.21 7.59
C LYS A 14 -1.09 20.88 8.26
N VAL A 15 0.13 20.81 8.76
CA VAL A 15 0.64 19.71 9.58
C VAL A 15 1.29 20.28 10.81
N GLU A 16 0.97 19.74 11.97
CA GLU A 16 1.49 20.20 13.27
C GLU A 16 2.00 19.02 14.08
N VAL A 17 3.11 19.24 14.80
CA VAL A 17 3.58 18.33 15.84
C VAL A 17 3.04 18.82 17.18
N LYS A 18 2.32 17.97 17.88
CA LYS A 18 1.67 18.26 19.18
C LYS A 18 2.04 17.22 20.23
N GLU A 19 1.58 17.43 21.44
CA GLU A 19 1.75 16.51 22.56
C GLU A 19 0.41 16.01 23.10
N MET A 20 0.38 14.73 23.48
CA MET A 20 -0.74 14.07 24.15
C MET A 20 -0.22 13.13 25.24
N ASP A 21 -1.10 12.61 26.07
CA ASP A 21 -0.73 11.57 27.03
C ASP A 21 -0.45 10.24 26.32
N LYS A 22 0.53 9.47 26.82
CA LYS A 22 0.79 8.12 26.34
C LYS A 22 -0.46 7.24 26.54
N PRO A 23 -0.73 6.28 25.61
CA PRO A 23 -1.83 5.36 25.79
C PRO A 23 -1.62 4.49 27.04
N VAL A 24 -2.72 4.11 27.67
CA VAL A 24 -2.75 3.15 28.76
C VAL A 24 -3.08 1.78 28.18
N LEU A 25 -2.32 0.76 28.60
CA LEU A 25 -2.51 -0.62 28.15
C LEU A 25 -3.95 -1.09 28.50
N GLN A 26 -4.63 -1.63 27.50
CA GLN A 26 -5.97 -2.19 27.65
C GLN A 26 -5.93 -3.70 27.55
N LYS A 27 -6.98 -4.37 28.04
CA LYS A 27 -7.12 -5.82 27.94
C LYS A 27 -7.10 -6.28 26.48
N GLY A 28 -6.25 -7.26 26.18
CA GLY A 28 -6.07 -7.83 24.84
C GLY A 28 -5.22 -6.96 23.90
N GLU A 29 -4.54 -5.94 24.42
CA GLU A 29 -3.72 -5.01 23.63
C GLU A 29 -2.22 -5.10 24.02
N ALA A 30 -1.41 -4.49 23.19
CA ALA A 30 0.00 -4.20 23.45
C ALA A 30 0.29 -2.71 23.23
N ILE A 31 1.20 -2.15 24.01
CA ILE A 31 1.75 -0.82 23.76
C ILE A 31 2.93 -0.95 22.79
N LEU A 32 2.79 -0.28 21.67
CA LEU A 32 3.79 -0.19 20.61
C LEU A 32 4.50 1.15 20.66
N LYS A 33 5.83 1.14 20.66
CA LYS A 33 6.67 2.31 20.37
C LYS A 33 6.87 2.35 18.86
N VAL A 34 6.23 3.28 18.18
CA VAL A 34 6.29 3.41 16.72
C VAL A 34 7.69 3.89 16.32
N LEU A 35 8.35 3.18 15.42
CA LEU A 35 9.72 3.49 14.98
C LEU A 35 9.71 4.26 13.67
N TYR A 36 9.08 3.73 12.63
CA TYR A 36 8.95 4.37 11.32
C TYR A 36 7.50 4.34 10.84
N GLY A 37 7.10 5.39 10.14
CA GLY A 37 5.80 5.46 9.47
C GLY A 37 5.92 5.97 8.03
N GLY A 38 5.40 5.21 7.06
CA GLY A 38 5.33 5.62 5.66
C GLY A 38 4.21 6.62 5.42
N ILE A 39 4.47 7.66 4.62
CA ILE A 39 3.42 8.59 4.15
C ILE A 39 2.74 7.97 2.95
N CYS A 40 1.44 7.72 3.06
CA CYS A 40 0.59 7.18 2.01
C CYS A 40 -0.02 8.29 1.13
N GLY A 41 -0.43 7.94 -0.09
CA GLY A 41 -1.23 8.82 -0.94
C GLY A 41 -2.54 9.28 -0.30
N SER A 42 -3.14 8.48 0.59
CA SER A 42 -4.32 8.86 1.38
C SER A 42 -4.03 9.92 2.45
N ASP A 43 -2.85 9.87 3.10
CA ASP A 43 -2.40 10.91 4.02
C ASP A 43 -2.19 12.23 3.27
N MET A 44 -1.56 12.16 2.08
CA MET A 44 -1.43 13.31 1.18
C MET A 44 -2.79 13.82 0.69
N GLY A 45 -3.73 12.93 0.44
CA GLY A 45 -5.10 13.29 0.10
C GLY A 45 -5.82 14.01 1.25
N THR A 46 -5.61 13.56 2.49
CA THR A 46 -6.10 14.25 3.70
C THR A 46 -5.44 15.62 3.83
N TYR A 47 -4.11 15.70 3.69
CA TYR A 47 -3.39 16.96 3.70
C TYR A 47 -3.87 17.96 2.62
N LYS A 48 -4.21 17.47 1.41
CA LYS A 48 -4.74 18.30 0.30
C LYS A 48 -6.25 18.59 0.39
N GLY A 49 -6.97 17.97 1.30
CA GLY A 49 -8.44 18.08 1.38
C GLY A 49 -9.20 17.31 0.30
N THR A 50 -8.56 16.37 -0.38
CA THR A 50 -9.13 15.63 -1.53
C THR A 50 -9.51 14.18 -1.21
N PHE A 51 -9.06 13.64 -0.07
CA PHE A 51 -9.35 12.26 0.31
C PHE A 51 -10.83 12.06 0.64
N LEU A 52 -11.40 10.96 0.16
CA LEU A 52 -12.84 10.66 0.30
C LEU A 52 -13.31 10.58 1.76
N TYR A 53 -12.44 10.07 2.63
CA TYR A 53 -12.73 9.84 4.05
C TYR A 53 -12.04 10.85 4.97
N ALA A 54 -11.53 11.96 4.43
CA ALA A 54 -10.88 12.99 5.24
C ALA A 54 -11.85 13.57 6.27
N SER A 55 -11.40 13.68 7.49
CA SER A 55 -12.03 14.42 8.58
C SER A 55 -10.94 15.13 9.39
N TYR A 56 -11.27 16.27 9.97
CA TYR A 56 -10.30 17.10 10.70
C TYR A 56 -10.78 17.41 12.11
N PRO A 57 -9.88 17.53 13.10
CA PRO A 57 -8.46 17.18 12.99
C PRO A 57 -8.25 15.68 12.81
N ARG A 58 -7.09 15.25 12.23
CA ARG A 58 -6.74 13.86 12.03
C ARG A 58 -5.27 13.59 12.36
N ILE A 59 -5.00 12.53 13.11
CA ILE A 59 -3.66 11.93 13.20
C ILE A 59 -3.54 10.96 12.03
N PRO A 60 -2.65 11.21 11.03
CA PRO A 60 -2.51 10.34 9.87
C PRO A 60 -1.67 9.08 10.16
N GLY A 61 -1.46 8.26 9.12
CA GLY A 61 -0.54 7.14 9.12
C GLY A 61 -1.17 5.77 9.41
N HIS A 62 -0.79 4.79 8.61
CA HIS A 62 -1.21 3.38 8.71
C HIS A 62 -0.13 2.39 8.22
N GLU A 63 0.94 2.88 7.61
CA GLU A 63 2.10 2.11 7.17
C GLU A 63 3.19 2.26 8.21
N PHE A 64 3.53 1.22 8.98
CA PHE A 64 4.46 1.42 10.09
C PHE A 64 5.19 0.18 10.56
N SER A 65 6.25 0.45 11.32
CA SER A 65 6.92 -0.51 12.19
C SER A 65 6.98 0.02 13.62
N ALA A 66 7.06 -0.90 14.57
CA ALA A 66 7.12 -0.56 15.98
C ALA A 66 7.92 -1.59 16.79
N GLU A 67 8.35 -1.19 17.98
CA GLU A 67 8.82 -2.06 19.04
C GLU A 67 7.68 -2.32 20.03
N VAL A 68 7.48 -3.57 20.41
CA VAL A 68 6.54 -3.92 21.48
C VAL A 68 7.16 -3.52 22.81
N VAL A 69 6.52 -2.61 23.54
CA VAL A 69 7.01 -2.13 24.85
C VAL A 69 6.39 -2.88 25.99
N GLU A 70 5.07 -3.15 25.89
CA GLU A 70 4.29 -3.78 26.95
C GLU A 70 3.17 -4.61 26.33
N VAL A 71 2.85 -5.74 26.94
CA VAL A 71 1.71 -6.60 26.59
C VAL A 71 0.88 -6.89 27.84
N GLU A 72 -0.44 -6.98 27.69
CA GLU A 72 -1.32 -7.25 28.84
C GLU A 72 -1.11 -8.65 29.41
N VAL A 73 -0.85 -9.64 28.53
CA VAL A 73 -0.57 -11.04 28.92
C VAL A 73 0.68 -11.49 28.19
N GLU A 74 1.74 -11.83 28.93
CA GLU A 74 3.03 -12.27 28.36
C GLU A 74 2.91 -13.57 27.56
N GLU A 75 2.12 -14.54 28.07
CA GLU A 75 1.81 -15.77 27.35
C GLU A 75 0.49 -15.56 26.58
N ASN A 76 0.58 -15.29 25.29
CA ASN A 76 -0.56 -15.07 24.41
C ASN A 76 -0.46 -15.94 23.16
N ASP A 77 -1.62 -16.26 22.57
CA ASP A 77 -1.75 -17.14 21.40
C ASP A 77 -1.04 -16.62 20.14
N TYR A 78 -0.59 -15.37 20.15
CA TYR A 78 0.07 -14.71 19.01
C TYR A 78 1.59 -14.69 19.14
N GLY A 79 2.14 -15.08 20.28
CA GLY A 79 3.58 -15.12 20.56
C GLY A 79 4.25 -13.75 20.64
N ILE A 80 3.46 -12.67 20.78
CA ILE A 80 3.96 -11.29 20.85
C ILE A 80 4.51 -10.99 22.24
N LYS A 81 5.73 -10.46 22.29
CA LYS A 81 6.46 -10.18 23.54
C LYS A 81 7.16 -8.82 23.49
N PRO A 82 7.40 -8.18 24.64
CA PRO A 82 8.21 -6.97 24.72
C PRO A 82 9.59 -7.14 24.05
N GLY A 83 10.07 -6.08 23.39
CA GLY A 83 11.32 -6.05 22.64
C GLY A 83 11.23 -6.54 21.19
N MET A 84 10.13 -7.16 20.77
CA MET A 84 9.94 -7.56 19.38
C MET A 84 9.76 -6.35 18.46
N ILE A 85 10.39 -6.41 17.27
CA ILE A 85 10.16 -5.45 16.19
C ILE A 85 9.03 -6.02 15.29
N VAL A 86 7.97 -5.24 15.13
CA VAL A 86 6.70 -5.69 14.56
C VAL A 86 6.13 -4.69 13.56
N THR A 87 5.21 -5.17 12.74
CA THR A 87 4.21 -4.34 12.05
C THR A 87 2.81 -4.80 12.44
N ALA A 88 1.76 -4.13 11.96
CA ALA A 88 0.41 -4.57 12.28
C ALA A 88 -0.58 -4.25 11.15
N ASN A 89 -1.71 -4.97 11.16
CA ASN A 89 -2.82 -4.72 10.24
C ASN A 89 -3.61 -3.48 10.69
N PRO A 90 -3.61 -2.38 9.90
CA PRO A 90 -4.27 -1.13 10.26
C PRO A 90 -5.78 -1.11 9.97
N TYR A 91 -6.36 -2.20 9.45
CA TYR A 91 -7.75 -2.27 8.98
C TYR A 91 -8.67 -2.88 10.04
N PHE A 92 -9.39 -2.06 10.80
CA PHE A 92 -10.30 -2.51 11.84
C PHE A 92 -11.66 -2.89 11.25
N ASN A 93 -11.88 -4.18 11.08
CA ASN A 93 -13.14 -4.74 10.61
C ASN A 93 -14.16 -4.93 11.74
N CYS A 94 -15.47 -4.88 11.42
CA CYS A 94 -16.53 -4.92 12.42
C CYS A 94 -16.90 -6.33 12.93
N GLY A 95 -16.39 -7.38 12.33
CA GLY A 95 -16.66 -8.79 12.68
C GLY A 95 -18.07 -9.32 12.33
N LYS A 96 -19.07 -8.45 12.13
CA LYS A 96 -20.50 -8.84 12.03
C LYS A 96 -21.18 -8.61 10.68
N CYS A 97 -20.60 -7.83 9.76
CA CYS A 97 -21.20 -7.62 8.44
C CYS A 97 -21.09 -8.88 7.57
N TYR A 98 -21.79 -8.88 6.43
CA TYR A 98 -21.82 -10.00 5.49
C TYR A 98 -20.40 -10.49 5.11
N SER A 99 -19.53 -9.57 4.71
CA SER A 99 -18.16 -9.91 4.31
C SER A 99 -17.35 -10.50 5.46
N CYS A 100 -17.44 -9.90 6.67
CA CYS A 100 -16.71 -10.41 7.85
C CYS A 100 -17.12 -11.82 8.23
N ARG A 101 -18.44 -12.12 8.21
CA ARG A 101 -18.93 -13.47 8.53
C ARG A 101 -18.47 -14.55 7.55
N ARG A 102 -18.05 -14.14 6.34
CA ARG A 102 -17.49 -15.04 5.30
C ARG A 102 -15.96 -15.03 5.23
N GLY A 103 -15.29 -14.39 6.19
CA GLY A 103 -13.82 -14.31 6.20
C GLY A 103 -13.22 -13.24 5.29
N PHE A 104 -14.03 -12.48 4.53
CA PHE A 104 -13.57 -11.39 3.66
C PHE A 104 -13.48 -10.08 4.46
N VAL A 105 -12.67 -10.08 5.52
CA VAL A 105 -12.58 -8.95 6.47
C VAL A 105 -12.04 -7.67 5.84
N ASN A 106 -11.20 -7.78 4.82
CA ASN A 106 -10.69 -6.67 4.02
C ASN A 106 -11.81 -5.92 3.27
N CYS A 107 -12.94 -6.58 2.98
CA CYS A 107 -14.12 -6.00 2.35
C CYS A 107 -15.20 -5.60 3.38
N CYS A 108 -14.84 -5.37 4.64
CA CYS A 108 -15.77 -4.95 5.68
C CYS A 108 -16.49 -3.66 5.30
N THR A 109 -17.83 -3.65 5.42
CA THR A 109 -18.66 -2.45 5.09
C THR A 109 -18.50 -1.32 6.11
N ASN A 110 -18.03 -1.64 7.32
CA ASN A 110 -17.77 -0.70 8.41
C ASN A 110 -16.29 -0.70 8.80
N ASN A 111 -15.41 -0.85 7.81
CA ASN A 111 -13.98 -0.83 8.04
C ASN A 111 -13.53 0.54 8.55
N GLN A 112 -12.63 0.55 9.54
CA GLN A 112 -11.99 1.74 10.07
C GLN A 112 -10.47 1.61 9.94
N THR A 113 -9.92 2.21 8.90
CA THR A 113 -8.47 2.24 8.69
C THR A 113 -7.82 3.33 9.56
N LEU A 114 -6.68 3.03 10.17
CA LEU A 114 -5.83 3.99 10.87
C LEU A 114 -5.46 5.14 9.93
N GLY A 115 -5.42 6.37 10.44
CA GLY A 115 -5.12 7.56 9.66
C GLY A 115 -6.22 8.02 8.70
N ALA A 116 -7.30 7.23 8.55
CA ALA A 116 -8.43 7.54 7.68
C ALA A 116 -9.74 7.72 8.47
N GLN A 117 -10.44 6.62 8.80
CA GLN A 117 -11.68 6.69 9.59
C GLN A 117 -11.44 6.79 11.09
N ARG A 118 -10.26 6.45 11.57
CA ARG A 118 -9.82 6.62 12.96
C ARG A 118 -8.39 7.14 12.99
N ASP A 119 -7.98 7.70 14.16
CA ASP A 119 -6.64 8.26 14.31
C ASP A 119 -5.55 7.23 14.09
N GLY A 120 -4.55 7.65 13.32
CA GLY A 120 -3.46 6.82 12.84
C GLY A 120 -2.27 6.72 13.81
N ILE A 121 -1.17 6.22 13.23
CA ILE A 121 0.03 5.84 13.99
C ILE A 121 1.14 6.90 13.95
N PHE A 122 0.97 8.05 13.35
CA PHE A 122 2.01 9.09 13.41
C PHE A 122 2.08 9.72 14.79
N ARG A 123 2.39 8.90 15.77
CA ARG A 123 2.60 9.21 17.19
C ARG A 123 3.62 8.25 17.79
N GLN A 124 4.30 8.69 18.84
CA GLN A 124 5.41 7.92 19.42
C GLN A 124 4.98 6.58 20.03
N TYR A 125 3.76 6.50 20.58
CA TYR A 125 3.22 5.25 21.16
C TYR A 125 1.77 5.04 20.71
N TYR A 126 1.42 3.77 20.50
CA TYR A 126 0.08 3.36 20.11
C TYR A 126 -0.34 2.08 20.85
N SER A 127 -1.58 2.01 21.32
CA SER A 127 -2.15 0.77 21.85
C SER A 127 -2.83 0.00 20.71
N MET A 128 -2.42 -1.26 20.48
CA MET A 128 -2.86 -2.08 19.37
C MET A 128 -3.39 -3.43 19.87
N PRO A 129 -4.57 -3.88 19.41
CA PRO A 129 -5.04 -5.24 19.68
C PRO A 129 -4.01 -6.28 19.20
N ILE A 130 -3.68 -7.23 20.10
CA ILE A 130 -2.54 -8.13 19.89
C ILE A 130 -2.71 -9.05 18.67
N GLU A 131 -3.98 -9.41 18.35
CA GLU A 131 -4.30 -10.22 17.17
C GLU A 131 -3.98 -9.56 15.82
N ARG A 132 -3.72 -8.24 15.82
CA ARG A 132 -3.38 -7.46 14.63
C ARG A 132 -1.89 -7.26 14.43
N ILE A 133 -1.08 -7.66 15.41
CA ILE A 133 0.37 -7.47 15.42
C ILE A 133 1.03 -8.67 14.74
N TYR A 134 2.05 -8.40 13.94
CA TYR A 134 2.81 -9.42 13.22
C TYR A 134 4.30 -9.29 13.55
N ASP A 135 4.89 -10.42 13.94
CA ASP A 135 6.34 -10.54 14.16
C ASP A 135 7.11 -10.18 12.88
N GLY A 136 8.09 -9.31 13.00
CA GLY A 136 8.95 -8.89 11.89
C GLY A 136 9.98 -9.92 11.46
N LYS A 137 10.10 -11.07 12.15
CA LYS A 137 11.00 -12.18 11.80
C LYS A 137 12.44 -11.74 11.53
N GLY A 138 12.94 -10.80 12.34
CA GLY A 138 14.31 -10.28 12.24
C GLY A 138 14.53 -9.20 11.18
N LEU A 139 13.48 -8.76 10.46
CA LEU A 139 13.59 -7.61 9.57
C LEU A 139 13.84 -6.33 10.37
N ASP A 140 14.63 -5.42 9.80
CA ASP A 140 14.81 -4.09 10.37
C ASP A 140 13.52 -3.26 10.32
N ALA A 141 13.40 -2.29 11.22
CA ALA A 141 12.19 -1.51 11.38
C ALA A 141 11.83 -0.71 10.12
N LEU A 142 12.81 -0.20 9.37
CA LEU A 142 12.56 0.55 8.14
C LEU A 142 11.95 -0.36 7.05
N THR A 143 12.48 -1.57 6.90
CA THR A 143 11.92 -2.61 6.01
C THR A 143 10.48 -2.96 6.41
N LEU A 144 10.22 -3.16 7.71
CA LEU A 144 8.88 -3.51 8.20
C LEU A 144 7.84 -2.43 7.97
N SER A 145 8.22 -1.15 7.98
CA SER A 145 7.28 -0.06 7.69
C SER A 145 6.75 -0.10 6.25
N MET A 146 7.38 -0.84 5.34
CA MET A 146 6.97 -1.01 3.95
C MET A 146 6.09 -2.25 3.71
N ILE A 147 5.83 -3.06 4.72
CA ILE A 147 5.05 -4.29 4.55
C ILE A 147 3.58 -3.98 4.23
N GLU A 148 2.96 -3.01 4.95
CA GLU A 148 1.56 -2.66 4.70
C GLU A 148 1.32 -2.18 3.26
N PRO A 149 2.03 -1.16 2.72
CA PRO A 149 1.80 -0.71 1.35
C PRO A 149 2.15 -1.79 0.31
N PHE A 150 3.10 -2.67 0.60
CA PHE A 150 3.38 -3.80 -0.27
C PHE A 150 2.25 -4.83 -0.25
N CYS A 151 1.59 -5.06 0.90
CA CYS A 151 0.44 -5.96 0.99
C CYS A 151 -0.71 -5.56 0.07
N ILE A 152 -0.93 -4.26 -0.18
CA ILE A 152 -1.96 -3.77 -1.11
C ILE A 152 -1.74 -4.33 -2.50
N SER A 153 -0.52 -4.22 -3.00
CA SER A 153 -0.15 -4.73 -4.33
C SER A 153 -0.08 -6.25 -4.36
N TYR A 154 0.50 -6.85 -3.32
CA TYR A 154 0.60 -8.30 -3.19
C TYR A 154 -0.78 -8.96 -3.19
N HIS A 155 -1.75 -8.37 -2.48
CA HIS A 155 -3.13 -8.83 -2.49
C HIS A 155 -3.74 -8.81 -3.89
N SER A 156 -3.49 -7.77 -4.70
CA SER A 156 -3.96 -7.69 -6.09
C SER A 156 -3.35 -8.77 -6.97
N ILE A 157 -2.06 -9.03 -6.83
CA ILE A 157 -1.35 -10.11 -7.53
C ILE A 157 -1.93 -11.49 -7.16
N GLN A 158 -2.26 -11.71 -5.88
CA GLN A 158 -2.95 -12.92 -5.43
C GLN A 158 -4.38 -13.00 -5.98
N ARG A 159 -5.14 -11.90 -5.96
CA ARG A 159 -6.52 -11.83 -6.47
C ARG A 159 -6.62 -12.15 -7.97
N THR A 160 -5.65 -11.68 -8.74
CA THR A 160 -5.55 -11.94 -10.19
C THR A 160 -4.85 -13.24 -10.52
N SER A 161 -4.43 -14.01 -9.50
CA SER A 161 -3.78 -15.32 -9.67
C SER A 161 -2.58 -15.28 -10.61
N VAL A 162 -1.75 -14.23 -10.50
CA VAL A 162 -0.50 -14.13 -11.27
C VAL A 162 0.40 -15.33 -10.96
N LYS A 163 0.94 -15.93 -11.98
CA LYS A 163 1.78 -17.13 -11.91
C LYS A 163 3.01 -17.00 -12.79
N GLN A 164 3.94 -17.93 -12.62
CA GLN A 164 5.14 -18.03 -13.45
C GLN A 164 4.79 -18.09 -14.95
N GLY A 165 5.47 -17.26 -15.74
CA GLY A 165 5.31 -17.17 -17.18
C GLY A 165 4.18 -16.28 -17.66
N ASP A 166 3.30 -15.77 -16.78
CA ASP A 166 2.33 -14.74 -17.17
C ASP A 166 3.06 -13.46 -17.65
N ARG A 167 2.59 -12.86 -18.74
CA ARG A 167 2.96 -11.49 -19.14
C ARG A 167 2.07 -10.53 -18.37
N VAL A 168 2.66 -9.71 -17.51
CA VAL A 168 1.93 -8.80 -16.63
C VAL A 168 2.23 -7.35 -17.02
N LEU A 169 1.20 -6.56 -17.26
CA LEU A 169 1.31 -5.10 -17.40
C LEU A 169 0.87 -4.42 -16.10
N VAL A 170 1.75 -3.64 -15.51
CA VAL A 170 1.41 -2.73 -14.39
C VAL A 170 1.21 -1.33 -14.97
N VAL A 171 0.03 -0.75 -14.79
CA VAL A 171 -0.30 0.61 -15.24
C VAL A 171 -0.19 1.57 -14.07
N GLY A 172 0.82 2.45 -14.17
CA GLY A 172 1.25 3.37 -13.11
C GLY A 172 2.45 2.83 -12.32
N ALA A 173 3.54 3.61 -12.31
CA ALA A 173 4.78 3.33 -11.60
C ALA A 173 4.95 4.17 -10.32
N GLY A 174 3.85 4.50 -9.65
CA GLY A 174 3.87 5.03 -8.28
C GLY A 174 4.27 3.94 -7.28
N PRO A 175 4.33 4.24 -5.96
CA PRO A 175 4.75 3.26 -4.95
C PRO A 175 3.98 1.94 -5.03
N ILE A 176 2.66 2.00 -5.17
CA ILE A 176 1.79 0.82 -5.28
C ILE A 176 2.09 0.03 -6.57
N GLY A 177 2.28 0.72 -7.71
CA GLY A 177 2.66 0.04 -8.95
C GLY A 177 4.03 -0.63 -8.87
N LEU A 178 5.03 0.04 -8.27
CA LEU A 178 6.35 -0.54 -8.07
C LEU A 178 6.32 -1.76 -7.13
N PHE A 179 5.50 -1.74 -6.09
CA PHE A 179 5.24 -2.94 -5.27
C PHE A 179 4.51 -4.03 -6.07
N ALA A 180 3.59 -3.68 -6.98
CA ALA A 180 2.98 -4.67 -7.87
C ALA A 180 4.00 -5.32 -8.82
N VAL A 181 4.97 -4.55 -9.34
CA VAL A 181 6.13 -5.07 -10.09
C VAL A 181 6.88 -6.09 -9.25
N MET A 182 7.30 -5.72 -8.03
CA MET A 182 8.05 -6.62 -7.15
C MET A 182 7.26 -7.89 -6.85
N ALA A 183 5.96 -7.77 -6.54
CA ALA A 183 5.10 -8.91 -6.27
C ALA A 183 4.97 -9.86 -7.47
N ALA A 184 4.76 -9.31 -8.66
CA ALA A 184 4.64 -10.12 -9.88
C ALA A 184 5.97 -10.79 -10.29
N VAL A 185 7.09 -10.09 -10.13
CA VAL A 185 8.45 -10.65 -10.33
C VAL A 185 8.70 -11.81 -9.35
N LEU A 186 8.30 -11.69 -8.09
CA LEU A 186 8.39 -12.77 -7.08
C LEU A 186 7.56 -14.01 -7.47
N LYS A 187 6.48 -13.84 -8.25
CA LYS A 187 5.68 -14.96 -8.79
C LYS A 187 6.28 -15.55 -10.07
N GLY A 188 7.41 -15.03 -10.58
CA GLY A 188 8.07 -15.48 -11.81
C GLY A 188 7.37 -15.01 -13.08
N ALA A 189 6.62 -13.93 -13.03
CA ALA A 189 5.98 -13.33 -14.21
C ALA A 189 6.93 -12.45 -15.01
N ASP A 190 6.61 -12.25 -16.27
CA ASP A 190 7.26 -11.32 -17.19
C ASP A 190 6.58 -9.95 -17.07
N VAL A 191 7.18 -9.03 -16.31
CA VAL A 191 6.52 -7.78 -15.91
C VAL A 191 6.92 -6.62 -16.80
N TYR A 192 5.92 -5.87 -17.26
CA TYR A 192 6.05 -4.63 -18.03
C TYR A 192 5.30 -3.52 -17.30
N VAL A 193 5.77 -2.28 -17.47
CA VAL A 193 5.21 -1.14 -16.72
C VAL A 193 4.92 0.03 -17.65
N SER A 194 3.79 0.68 -17.46
CA SER A 194 3.47 1.93 -18.17
C SER A 194 3.31 3.11 -17.20
N ASP A 195 3.93 4.24 -17.55
CA ASP A 195 3.82 5.52 -16.82
C ASP A 195 4.18 6.67 -17.76
N VAL A 196 3.88 7.90 -17.32
CA VAL A 196 4.29 9.13 -18.01
C VAL A 196 5.68 9.63 -17.56
N MET A 197 6.24 9.07 -16.49
CA MET A 197 7.47 9.54 -15.85
C MET A 197 8.63 8.57 -16.06
N GLN A 198 9.66 9.02 -16.81
CA GLN A 198 10.83 8.18 -17.10
C GLN A 198 11.55 7.71 -15.83
N SER A 199 11.75 8.58 -14.86
CA SER A 199 12.43 8.20 -13.60
C SER A 199 11.75 7.06 -12.86
N ARG A 200 10.43 7.00 -12.89
CA ARG A 200 9.64 5.91 -12.30
C ARG A 200 9.72 4.63 -13.10
N LEU A 201 9.74 4.74 -14.43
CA LEU A 201 9.94 3.60 -15.34
C LEU A 201 11.33 2.99 -15.17
N ASP A 202 12.37 3.82 -15.05
CA ASP A 202 13.74 3.38 -14.77
C ASP A 202 13.82 2.65 -13.42
N LYS A 203 13.10 3.18 -12.42
CA LYS A 203 12.97 2.50 -11.13
C LYS A 203 12.31 1.12 -11.29
N ALA A 204 11.24 1.00 -12.07
CA ALA A 204 10.58 -0.28 -12.33
C ALA A 204 11.53 -1.31 -12.98
N LEU A 205 12.35 -0.87 -13.95
CA LEU A 205 13.40 -1.73 -14.54
C LEU A 205 14.40 -2.21 -13.47
N SER A 206 14.82 -1.33 -12.57
CA SER A 206 15.75 -1.69 -11.49
C SER A 206 15.15 -2.67 -10.46
N LEU A 207 13.81 -2.82 -10.44
CA LEU A 207 13.06 -3.75 -9.61
C LEU A 207 12.70 -5.07 -10.33
N GLY A 208 13.16 -5.24 -11.57
CA GLY A 208 13.03 -6.50 -12.33
C GLY A 208 11.94 -6.48 -13.42
N ALA A 209 11.38 -5.33 -13.75
CA ALA A 209 10.53 -5.22 -14.95
C ALA A 209 11.36 -5.51 -16.21
N LYS A 210 10.77 -6.27 -17.15
CA LYS A 210 11.42 -6.62 -18.44
C LYS A 210 11.36 -5.49 -19.48
N GLY A 211 10.39 -4.59 -19.35
CA GLY A 211 10.24 -3.50 -20.28
C GLY A 211 9.26 -2.44 -19.78
N ILE A 212 9.25 -1.34 -20.50
CA ILE A 212 8.48 -0.15 -20.13
C ILE A 212 7.71 0.39 -21.33
N ILE A 213 6.65 1.13 -21.05
CA ILE A 213 5.86 1.91 -22.02
C ILE A 213 5.72 3.32 -21.49
N ARG A 214 6.29 4.30 -22.19
CA ARG A 214 6.17 5.69 -21.86
C ARG A 214 4.97 6.33 -22.55
N THR A 215 3.83 6.38 -21.87
CA THR A 215 2.52 6.67 -22.46
C THR A 215 2.33 8.12 -22.95
N ASP A 216 3.18 9.06 -22.54
CA ASP A 216 3.20 10.46 -23.06
C ASP A 216 4.09 10.63 -24.31
N LYS A 217 4.87 9.60 -24.70
CA LYS A 217 5.84 9.65 -25.80
C LYS A 217 5.63 8.58 -26.85
N GLU A 218 4.99 7.48 -26.52
CA GLU A 218 4.81 6.33 -27.36
C GLU A 218 3.32 6.07 -27.61
N ASN A 219 2.98 5.49 -28.78
CA ASN A 219 1.64 4.97 -29.00
C ASN A 219 1.46 3.71 -28.14
N PHE A 220 0.58 3.77 -27.16
CA PHE A 220 0.36 2.72 -26.20
C PHE A 220 -0.06 1.40 -26.86
N GLU A 221 -1.01 1.45 -27.80
CA GLU A 221 -1.54 0.26 -28.48
C GLU A 221 -0.49 -0.42 -29.35
N GLU A 222 0.28 0.36 -30.13
CA GLU A 222 1.37 -0.18 -30.95
C GLU A 222 2.46 -0.80 -30.08
N ARG A 223 2.78 -0.20 -28.93
CA ARG A 223 3.75 -0.73 -28.00
C ARG A 223 3.27 -2.05 -27.38
N VAL A 224 2.01 -2.11 -26.94
CA VAL A 224 1.39 -3.36 -26.44
C VAL A 224 1.49 -4.46 -27.50
N LYS A 225 1.08 -4.17 -28.74
CA LYS A 225 1.17 -5.14 -29.86
C LYS A 225 2.60 -5.62 -30.10
N SER A 226 3.57 -4.69 -30.10
CA SER A 226 4.98 -5.04 -30.30
C SER A 226 5.54 -5.94 -29.21
N ILE A 227 5.22 -5.65 -27.92
CA ILE A 227 5.70 -6.43 -26.77
C ILE A 227 5.08 -7.84 -26.74
N THR A 228 3.80 -7.95 -27.12
CA THR A 228 3.01 -9.17 -26.94
C THR A 228 2.81 -9.95 -28.23
N ASN A 229 3.42 -9.54 -29.35
CA ASN A 229 3.18 -10.07 -30.70
C ASN A 229 1.69 -10.04 -31.11
N GLY A 230 0.96 -9.05 -30.57
CA GLY A 230 -0.46 -8.86 -30.84
C GLY A 230 -1.42 -9.59 -29.89
N ASP A 231 -0.94 -10.49 -29.03
CA ASP A 231 -1.80 -11.31 -28.14
C ASP A 231 -2.40 -10.52 -26.97
N GLY A 232 -1.71 -9.46 -26.51
CA GLY A 232 -2.03 -8.76 -25.27
C GLY A 232 -1.36 -9.37 -24.05
N PHE A 233 -1.63 -8.79 -22.86
CA PHE A 233 -1.10 -9.23 -21.57
C PHE A 233 -2.05 -10.19 -20.86
N ASP A 234 -1.52 -11.23 -20.24
CA ASP A 234 -2.31 -12.20 -19.47
C ASP A 234 -2.96 -11.56 -18.24
N VAL A 235 -2.27 -10.58 -17.64
CA VAL A 235 -2.75 -9.82 -16.49
C VAL A 235 -2.40 -8.34 -16.63
N CYS A 236 -3.35 -7.47 -16.37
CA CYS A 236 -3.13 -6.03 -16.25
C CYS A 236 -3.48 -5.56 -14.83
N ILE A 237 -2.60 -4.80 -14.18
CA ILE A 237 -2.81 -4.25 -12.82
C ILE A 237 -2.90 -2.74 -12.90
N GLU A 238 -4.08 -2.20 -12.62
CA GLU A 238 -4.36 -0.76 -12.62
C GLU A 238 -4.01 -0.17 -11.24
N CYS A 239 -3.03 0.75 -11.17
CA CYS A 239 -2.51 1.33 -9.93
C CYS A 239 -2.62 2.86 -9.85
N VAL A 240 -3.35 3.51 -10.77
CA VAL A 240 -3.46 4.99 -10.86
C VAL A 240 -4.81 5.48 -10.35
N GLY A 241 -5.89 4.82 -10.76
CA GLY A 241 -7.25 5.20 -10.44
C GLY A 241 -7.85 6.25 -11.39
N LEU A 242 -7.53 6.21 -12.67
CA LEU A 242 -8.12 7.07 -13.69
C LEU A 242 -8.95 6.24 -14.71
N PRO A 243 -10.03 6.82 -15.28
CA PRO A 243 -10.79 6.14 -16.32
C PRO A 243 -9.92 5.69 -17.49
N GLN A 244 -8.99 6.53 -17.93
CA GLN A 244 -8.09 6.21 -19.04
C GLN A 244 -7.15 5.04 -18.72
N THR A 245 -6.63 4.95 -17.50
CA THR A 245 -5.72 3.85 -17.12
C THR A 245 -6.46 2.53 -16.96
N PHE A 246 -7.74 2.57 -16.55
CA PHE A 246 -8.60 1.39 -16.62
C PHE A 246 -8.84 0.96 -18.06
N GLN A 247 -9.19 1.89 -18.96
CA GLN A 247 -9.36 1.59 -20.39
C GLN A 247 -8.07 0.99 -20.98
N ASN A 248 -6.91 1.55 -20.67
CA ASN A 248 -5.62 1.00 -21.09
C ASN A 248 -5.44 -0.47 -20.65
N CYS A 249 -5.88 -0.83 -19.44
CA CYS A 249 -5.84 -2.23 -18.99
C CYS A 249 -6.78 -3.13 -19.82
N ILE A 250 -7.98 -2.67 -20.12
CA ILE A 250 -8.94 -3.43 -20.96
C ILE A 250 -8.39 -3.63 -22.38
N ASP A 251 -7.83 -2.57 -22.98
CA ASP A 251 -7.28 -2.61 -24.34
C ASP A 251 -6.04 -3.50 -24.42
N ALA A 252 -5.16 -3.43 -23.43
CA ALA A 252 -3.91 -4.18 -23.37
C ALA A 252 -4.09 -5.66 -23.00
N ALA A 253 -5.19 -6.02 -22.34
CA ALA A 253 -5.44 -7.40 -21.90
C ALA A 253 -5.65 -8.35 -23.08
N ALA A 254 -5.08 -9.53 -23.01
CA ALA A 254 -5.33 -10.64 -23.93
C ALA A 254 -6.77 -11.14 -23.81
N TYR A 255 -7.23 -11.92 -24.79
CA TYR A 255 -8.46 -12.70 -24.66
C TYR A 255 -8.34 -13.66 -23.48
N ARG A 256 -9.36 -13.78 -22.63
CA ARG A 256 -9.33 -14.49 -21.33
C ARG A 256 -8.35 -13.89 -20.33
N GLY A 257 -7.93 -12.64 -20.56
CA GLY A 257 -7.05 -11.90 -19.65
C GLY A 257 -7.73 -11.50 -18.35
N ARG A 258 -6.93 -11.10 -17.39
CA ARG A 258 -7.33 -10.73 -16.01
C ARG A 258 -6.94 -9.28 -15.73
N VAL A 259 -7.84 -8.49 -15.18
CA VAL A 259 -7.59 -7.09 -14.82
C VAL A 259 -7.79 -6.88 -13.32
N GLY A 260 -6.74 -6.49 -12.62
CA GLY A 260 -6.78 -6.14 -11.18
C GLY A 260 -6.88 -4.63 -10.99
N LEU A 261 -7.87 -4.16 -10.25
CA LEU A 261 -8.08 -2.74 -9.94
C LEU A 261 -7.63 -2.44 -8.51
N VAL A 262 -6.57 -1.67 -8.36
CA VAL A 262 -5.99 -1.22 -7.09
C VAL A 262 -6.18 0.28 -6.91
N GLY A 263 -6.08 1.04 -7.99
CA GLY A 263 -6.26 2.49 -8.00
C GLY A 263 -7.65 2.89 -7.50
N VAL A 264 -7.72 3.99 -6.75
CA VAL A 264 -8.95 4.51 -6.15
C VAL A 264 -9.39 5.78 -6.87
N SER A 265 -10.61 5.81 -7.40
CA SER A 265 -11.18 6.96 -8.09
C SER A 265 -12.61 7.25 -7.64
N LYS A 266 -12.99 8.54 -7.72
CA LYS A 266 -14.40 9.00 -7.66
C LYS A 266 -14.99 9.23 -9.05
N GLN A 267 -14.17 9.16 -10.10
CA GLN A 267 -14.61 9.42 -11.46
C GLN A 267 -15.46 8.25 -11.97
N LYS A 268 -16.46 8.58 -12.77
CA LYS A 268 -17.26 7.56 -13.46
C LYS A 268 -16.47 7.01 -14.64
N LEU A 269 -16.63 5.72 -14.87
CA LEU A 269 -16.15 5.06 -16.09
C LEU A 269 -17.21 5.17 -17.18
N ASP A 270 -16.78 5.60 -18.36
CA ASP A 270 -17.59 5.55 -19.59
C ASP A 270 -16.81 4.69 -20.58
N PHE A 271 -17.23 3.44 -20.74
CA PHE A 271 -16.58 2.51 -21.64
C PHE A 271 -17.59 1.52 -22.25
N ALA A 272 -17.26 0.99 -23.45
CA ALA A 272 -18.05 -0.03 -24.11
C ALA A 272 -17.86 -1.39 -23.44
N PHE A 273 -18.79 -1.84 -22.62
CA PHE A 273 -18.71 -3.11 -21.90
C PHE A 273 -18.60 -4.35 -22.81
N THR A 274 -18.93 -4.22 -24.11
CA THR A 274 -18.74 -5.26 -25.11
C THR A 274 -17.29 -5.73 -25.22
N GLN A 275 -16.30 -4.87 -24.92
CA GLN A 275 -14.89 -5.27 -24.91
C GLN A 275 -14.61 -6.33 -23.83
N ILE A 276 -15.24 -6.21 -22.66
CA ILE A 276 -15.12 -7.19 -21.59
C ILE A 276 -15.74 -8.52 -22.03
N GLN A 277 -16.94 -8.48 -22.61
CA GLN A 277 -17.63 -9.67 -23.07
C GLN A 277 -16.92 -10.34 -24.24
N THR A 278 -16.48 -9.59 -25.25
CA THR A 278 -15.82 -10.14 -26.44
C THR A 278 -14.49 -10.79 -26.11
N LYS A 279 -13.69 -10.17 -25.21
CA LYS A 279 -12.41 -10.75 -24.76
C LYS A 279 -12.61 -11.76 -23.61
N GLU A 280 -13.81 -11.91 -23.09
CA GLU A 280 -14.14 -12.76 -21.92
C GLU A 280 -13.20 -12.46 -20.71
N LEU A 281 -13.08 -11.16 -20.38
CA LEU A 281 -12.16 -10.70 -19.35
C LEU A 281 -12.68 -10.96 -17.94
N ASP A 282 -11.77 -11.36 -17.04
CA ASP A 282 -12.01 -11.37 -15.60
C ASP A 282 -11.55 -10.04 -14.99
N ILE A 283 -12.45 -9.30 -14.32
CA ILE A 283 -12.14 -8.05 -13.67
C ILE A 283 -12.23 -8.21 -12.14
N PHE A 284 -11.14 -7.92 -11.44
CA PHE A 284 -10.99 -8.09 -10.00
C PHE A 284 -10.80 -6.75 -9.30
N GLY A 285 -11.74 -6.35 -8.45
CA GLY A 285 -11.47 -5.30 -7.47
C GLY A 285 -10.49 -5.83 -6.42
N SER A 286 -9.49 -5.02 -6.05
CA SER A 286 -8.56 -5.32 -4.96
C SER A 286 -8.70 -4.25 -3.87
N ARG A 287 -8.88 -4.67 -2.62
CA ARG A 287 -9.10 -3.76 -1.50
C ARG A 287 -8.36 -4.21 -0.26
N ASN A 288 -7.59 -3.30 0.34
CA ASN A 288 -6.85 -3.57 1.57
C ASN A 288 -6.00 -4.86 1.44
N ALA A 289 -5.77 -5.55 2.55
CA ALA A 289 -5.09 -6.84 2.59
C ALA A 289 -5.68 -7.74 3.68
N LEU A 290 -5.44 -9.04 3.58
CA LEU A 290 -5.80 -10.05 4.57
C LEU A 290 -4.60 -10.38 5.47
N LYS A 291 -4.84 -10.94 6.66
CA LYS A 291 -3.78 -11.43 7.56
C LYS A 291 -2.75 -12.30 6.84
N LYS A 292 -3.20 -13.21 5.97
CA LYS A 292 -2.32 -14.10 5.21
C LYS A 292 -1.35 -13.35 4.30
N ASP A 293 -1.78 -12.21 3.70
CA ASP A 293 -0.94 -11.43 2.81
C ASP A 293 0.23 -10.81 3.59
N PHE A 294 0.00 -10.31 4.82
CA PHE A 294 1.05 -9.81 5.71
C PHE A 294 2.05 -10.91 6.08
N VAL A 295 1.54 -12.07 6.53
CA VAL A 295 2.40 -13.18 6.99
C VAL A 295 3.26 -13.71 5.86
N GLU A 296 2.65 -14.02 4.69
CA GLU A 296 3.38 -14.50 3.52
C GLU A 296 4.41 -13.47 3.02
N LEU A 297 4.07 -12.20 3.05
CA LEU A 297 4.96 -11.14 2.57
C LEU A 297 6.15 -10.91 3.50
N ILE A 298 5.93 -10.92 4.82
CA ILE A 298 7.02 -10.87 5.80
C ILE A 298 7.98 -12.04 5.58
N ASP A 299 7.48 -13.26 5.34
CA ASP A 299 8.30 -14.42 5.04
C ASP A 299 9.10 -14.27 3.74
N LEU A 300 8.48 -13.73 2.70
CA LEU A 300 9.15 -13.48 1.42
C LEU A 300 10.25 -12.42 1.54
N VAL A 301 9.99 -11.33 2.26
CA VAL A 301 10.97 -10.26 2.47
C VAL A 301 12.10 -10.72 3.38
N SER A 302 11.81 -11.44 4.47
CA SER A 302 12.81 -11.97 5.41
C SER A 302 13.73 -13.01 4.75
N SER A 303 13.25 -13.70 3.71
CA SER A 303 14.08 -14.61 2.91
C SER A 303 15.09 -13.91 1.98
N GLY A 304 15.10 -12.57 1.95
CA GLY A 304 16.00 -11.78 1.10
C GLY A 304 15.65 -11.78 -0.40
N LYS A 305 14.48 -12.30 -0.78
CA LYS A 305 14.06 -12.36 -2.19
C LYS A 305 13.71 -11.02 -2.81
N CYS A 306 13.44 -10.01 -2.00
CA CYS A 306 13.22 -8.64 -2.47
C CYS A 306 13.66 -7.61 -1.44
N ASP A 307 14.11 -6.45 -1.91
CA ASP A 307 14.53 -5.32 -1.09
C ASP A 307 13.51 -4.17 -1.25
N VAL A 308 12.59 -4.09 -0.30
CA VAL A 308 11.52 -3.09 -0.29
C VAL A 308 12.03 -1.67 -0.03
N LYS A 309 13.21 -1.52 0.57
CA LYS A 309 13.83 -0.19 0.82
C LYS A 309 14.19 0.55 -0.46
N LYS A 310 14.34 -0.15 -1.58
CA LYS A 310 14.60 0.48 -2.88
C LYS A 310 13.54 1.47 -3.32
N ILE A 311 12.33 1.43 -2.76
CA ILE A 311 11.24 2.38 -3.09
C ILE A 311 11.32 3.64 -2.21
N ILE A 312 11.99 3.58 -1.06
CA ILE A 312 12.13 4.73 -0.15
C ILE A 312 13.06 5.75 -0.79
N THR A 313 12.58 6.98 -0.91
CA THR A 313 13.38 8.11 -1.44
C THR A 313 13.84 9.05 -0.34
N ASP A 314 13.05 9.19 0.74
CA ASP A 314 13.31 10.19 1.78
C ASP A 314 12.95 9.65 3.17
N ILE A 315 13.73 10.07 4.17
CA ILE A 315 13.44 9.81 5.58
C ILE A 315 13.50 11.14 6.32
N TYR A 316 12.45 11.46 7.06
CA TYR A 316 12.32 12.68 7.85
C TYR A 316 12.23 12.33 9.33
N GLU A 317 12.81 13.16 10.19
CA GLU A 317 12.53 13.08 11.63
C GLU A 317 11.11 13.59 11.94
N LEU A 318 10.50 13.12 13.02
CA LEU A 318 9.12 13.49 13.43
C LEU A 318 8.92 15.01 13.46
N ASP A 319 9.87 15.74 14.04
CA ASP A 319 9.78 17.20 14.19
C ASP A 319 9.89 17.94 12.83
N ASN A 320 10.31 17.25 11.77
CA ASN A 320 10.40 17.77 10.40
C ASN A 320 9.25 17.29 9.49
N SER A 321 8.17 16.73 10.07
CA SER A 321 7.05 16.16 9.32
C SER A 321 6.32 17.17 8.44
N GLU A 322 6.21 18.44 8.83
CA GLU A 322 5.62 19.49 8.01
C GLU A 322 6.32 19.62 6.65
N ASN A 323 7.66 19.60 6.67
CA ASN A 323 8.46 19.64 5.43
C ASN A 323 8.26 18.39 4.58
N ALA A 324 8.13 17.19 5.21
CA ALA A 324 7.87 15.96 4.48
C ALA A 324 6.58 16.06 3.63
N PHE A 325 5.49 16.56 4.22
CA PHE A 325 4.22 16.75 3.50
C PHE A 325 4.29 17.84 2.44
N LYS A 326 4.98 18.97 2.72
CA LYS A 326 5.18 20.05 1.75
C LYS A 326 5.98 19.57 0.53
N GLU A 327 7.11 18.93 0.76
CA GLU A 327 7.97 18.45 -0.33
C GLU A 327 7.31 17.35 -1.16
N MET A 328 6.55 16.43 -0.55
CA MET A 328 5.73 15.46 -1.30
C MET A 328 4.63 16.11 -2.14
N ARG A 329 4.10 17.26 -1.71
CA ARG A 329 3.13 18.05 -2.49
C ARG A 329 3.79 18.74 -3.66
N ASP A 330 4.96 19.35 -3.43
CA ASP A 330 5.61 20.30 -4.35
C ASP A 330 6.50 19.58 -5.38
N ASP A 331 7.06 18.41 -5.01
CA ASP A 331 7.92 17.60 -5.88
C ASP A 331 7.52 16.11 -5.89
N PRO A 332 6.30 15.77 -6.32
CA PRO A 332 5.82 14.39 -6.36
C PRO A 332 6.55 13.52 -7.40
N SER A 333 7.30 14.17 -8.29
CA SER A 333 8.01 13.52 -9.39
C SER A 333 9.24 12.76 -8.92
N ASN A 334 9.97 13.34 -7.98
CA ASN A 334 11.21 12.78 -7.46
C ASN A 334 11.02 11.98 -6.16
N ARG A 335 9.80 12.00 -5.60
CA ARG A 335 9.49 11.35 -4.34
C ARG A 335 8.54 10.18 -4.55
N LEU A 336 9.05 8.98 -4.33
CA LEU A 336 8.23 7.76 -4.41
C LEU A 336 7.61 7.43 -3.06
N LYS A 337 8.45 7.16 -2.06
CA LYS A 337 8.00 6.83 -0.71
C LYS A 337 8.83 7.62 0.31
N SER A 338 8.16 8.54 0.98
CA SER A 338 8.73 9.25 2.13
C SER A 338 8.33 8.55 3.42
N VAL A 339 9.26 8.46 4.35
CA VAL A 339 9.09 7.80 5.64
C VAL A 339 9.41 8.79 6.76
N ILE A 340 8.62 8.77 7.82
CA ILE A 340 8.90 9.54 9.04
C ILE A 340 9.49 8.60 10.09
N LYS A 341 10.66 8.94 10.62
CA LYS A 341 11.24 8.32 11.79
C LYS A 341 10.60 8.96 13.02
N ILE A 342 9.84 8.15 13.75
CA ILE A 342 8.99 8.61 14.87
C ILE A 342 9.74 8.57 16.20
N ASN A 343 10.58 7.53 16.43
CA ASN A 343 11.43 7.38 17.62
C ASN A 343 12.84 6.92 17.26
#